data_d35211001c3372f52d8cb14ee5de2a6b
#
_entry.id   d35211001c3372f52d8cb14ee5de2a6b
#
_cell.length_a   1.000
_cell.length_b   1.000
_cell.length_c   1.000
_cell.angle_alpha   90.00
_cell.angle_beta   90.00
_cell.angle_gamma   90.00
#
_symmetry.space_group_name_H-M   'P 1'
#
loop_
_entity.id
_entity.type
_entity.pdbx_description
1 polymer ?
#
loop_
_entity_poly.entity_id
_entity_poly.type
_entity_poly.pdbx_seq_one_letter_code
_entity_poly.pdbx_strand_id
1 'polypeptide(L)'
;MLDISLEATRAKGNLVLTQLAQETKQPEFVMRSIFPLVPVPTYGGTIPKGDDSIYEEVDDNRADDTPYPEIQEGIDGGPAFRLTTKGLSYRVPDKRRREFENLRINWGRRAVRALMKRGGLMHEVEAANRATNPANYAASNKITLAGGSRFNNVDPDPIIRTG
;
A
#
# COMPACT_ATOMS: atom_id res chain seq x y z
N MET A 1 -27.53 34.49 -17.66
CA MET A 1 -26.20 34.76 -17.08
C MET A 1 -25.97 33.69 -16.03
N LEU A 2 -25.23 32.64 -16.36
CA LEU A 2 -24.99 31.51 -15.43
C LEU A 2 -23.92 31.95 -14.46
N ASP A 3 -24.34 32.23 -13.26
CA ASP A 3 -23.44 32.50 -12.14
C ASP A 3 -22.81 31.15 -11.69
N ILE A 4 -21.71 30.79 -12.33
CA ILE A 4 -20.93 29.64 -11.91
C ILE A 4 -20.17 30.08 -10.68
N SER A 5 -20.71 29.78 -9.51
CA SER A 5 -20.08 30.16 -8.24
C SER A 5 -18.64 29.64 -8.22
N LEU A 6 -17.72 30.47 -7.80
CA LEU A 6 -16.30 30.14 -7.61
C LEU A 6 -16.11 28.89 -6.74
N GLU A 7 -17.07 28.58 -5.86
CA GLU A 7 -17.11 27.38 -5.03
C GLU A 7 -17.37 26.11 -5.81
N ALA A 8 -18.25 26.14 -6.82
CA ALA A 8 -18.49 25.00 -7.69
C ALA A 8 -17.26 24.66 -8.55
N THR A 9 -16.48 25.66 -8.92
CA THR A 9 -15.22 25.49 -9.67
C THR A 9 -14.10 24.96 -8.75
N ARG A 10 -14.10 25.33 -7.48
CA ARG A 10 -13.18 24.78 -6.47
C ARG A 10 -13.51 23.34 -6.11
N ALA A 11 -14.80 23.00 -6.00
CA ALA A 11 -15.27 21.65 -5.66
C ALA A 11 -15.02 20.62 -6.77
N LYS A 12 -15.02 21.05 -8.03
CA LYS A 12 -14.77 20.16 -9.19
C LYS A 12 -13.29 19.87 -9.43
N GLY A 13 -12.38 20.55 -8.72
CA GLY A 13 -10.95 20.44 -8.97
C GLY A 13 -10.54 20.92 -10.38
N ASN A 14 -9.27 21.14 -10.60
CA ASN A 14 -8.78 21.41 -11.95
C ASN A 14 -8.60 20.08 -12.70
N LEU A 15 -9.52 19.76 -13.60
CA LEU A 15 -9.54 18.51 -14.36
C LEU A 15 -8.19 18.21 -15.04
N VAL A 16 -7.53 19.23 -15.59
CA VAL A 16 -6.22 19.10 -16.24
C VAL A 16 -5.15 18.69 -15.23
N LEU A 17 -5.16 19.28 -14.04
CA LEU A 17 -4.19 18.89 -12.99
C LEU A 17 -4.48 17.52 -12.42
N THR A 18 -5.74 17.13 -12.34
CA THR A 18 -6.15 15.78 -11.90
C THR A 18 -5.71 14.74 -12.91
N GLN A 19 -5.93 14.98 -14.19
CA GLN A 19 -5.47 14.09 -15.26
C GLN A 19 -3.95 13.99 -15.27
N LEU A 20 -3.24 15.09 -15.13
CA LEU A 20 -1.78 15.10 -15.02
C LEU A 20 -1.28 14.27 -13.83
N ALA A 21 -1.98 14.31 -12.68
CA ALA A 21 -1.62 13.50 -11.52
C ALA A 21 -1.80 12.01 -11.81
N GLN A 22 -2.88 11.62 -12.46
CA GLN A 22 -3.15 10.23 -12.85
C GLN A 22 -2.13 9.70 -13.88
N GLU A 23 -1.70 10.55 -14.82
CA GLU A 23 -0.72 10.19 -15.86
C GLU A 23 0.73 10.19 -15.35
N THR A 24 1.00 10.78 -14.18
CA THR A 24 2.37 10.85 -13.65
C THR A 24 2.83 9.48 -13.15
N LYS A 25 3.58 8.78 -13.98
CA LYS A 25 4.23 7.52 -13.61
C LYS A 25 5.48 7.80 -12.78
N GLN A 26 5.70 6.96 -11.77
CA GLN A 26 6.87 7.03 -10.88
C GLN A 26 7.56 5.65 -10.85
N PRO A 27 8.32 5.31 -11.91
CA PRO A 27 8.96 4.00 -12.03
C PRO A 27 10.05 3.75 -10.99
N GLU A 28 10.53 4.81 -10.35
CA GLU A 28 11.55 4.77 -9.29
C GLU A 28 11.06 4.14 -7.98
N PHE A 29 9.73 3.98 -7.81
CA PHE A 29 9.14 3.42 -6.60
C PHE A 29 8.76 1.95 -6.80
N VAL A 30 9.36 1.07 -6.01
CA VAL A 30 9.29 -0.39 -6.16
C VAL A 30 8.26 -1.02 -5.22
N MET A 31 7.95 -0.37 -4.10
CA MET A 31 7.13 -0.97 -3.03
C MET A 31 5.70 -1.30 -3.46
N ARG A 32 5.18 -0.67 -4.51
CA ARG A 32 3.87 -1.04 -5.07
C ARG A 32 3.83 -2.44 -5.68
N SER A 33 4.98 -2.96 -6.08
CA SER A 33 5.09 -4.34 -6.58
C SER A 33 5.04 -5.36 -5.42
N ILE A 34 5.53 -4.96 -4.25
CA ILE A 34 5.56 -5.81 -3.04
C ILE A 34 4.23 -5.69 -2.28
N PHE A 35 3.71 -4.46 -2.16
CA PHE A 35 2.46 -4.15 -1.49
C PHE A 35 1.45 -3.58 -2.51
N PRO A 36 0.70 -4.43 -3.20
CA PRO A 36 -0.29 -3.98 -4.18
C PRO A 36 -1.42 -3.20 -3.50
N LEU A 37 -1.97 -2.21 -4.22
CA LEU A 37 -3.11 -1.45 -3.76
C LEU A 37 -4.38 -2.26 -3.94
N VAL A 38 -5.12 -2.46 -2.86
CA VAL A 38 -6.42 -3.14 -2.87
C VAL A 38 -7.51 -2.10 -2.63
N PRO A 39 -8.42 -1.87 -3.58
CA PRO A 39 -9.55 -0.98 -3.38
C PRO A 39 -10.53 -1.61 -2.38
N VAL A 40 -10.93 -0.84 -1.38
CA VAL A 40 -11.93 -1.27 -0.39
C VAL A 40 -13.09 -0.27 -0.35
N PRO A 41 -14.35 -0.72 -0.26
CA PRO A 41 -15.53 0.13 -0.31
C PRO A 41 -15.79 0.87 1.02
N THR A 42 -15.18 0.43 2.12
CA THR A 42 -15.44 0.94 3.48
C THR A 42 -14.16 1.45 4.14
N TYR A 43 -14.31 2.41 5.05
CA TYR A 43 -13.18 2.96 5.80
C TYR A 43 -12.62 2.03 6.88
N GLY A 44 -13.30 0.96 7.18
CA GLY A 44 -12.86 -0.06 8.13
C GLY A 44 -13.69 -1.32 8.00
N GLY A 45 -13.13 -2.41 8.44
CA GLY A 45 -13.77 -3.73 8.37
C GLY A 45 -12.82 -4.81 8.82
N THR A 46 -13.23 -6.04 8.61
CA THR A 46 -12.44 -7.23 8.88
C THR A 46 -12.10 -7.88 7.54
N ILE A 47 -10.87 -8.31 7.38
CA ILE A 47 -10.45 -9.07 6.20
C ILE A 47 -10.87 -10.52 6.47
N PRO A 48 -11.82 -11.08 5.71
CA PRO A 48 -12.22 -12.48 5.92
C PRO A 48 -11.02 -13.37 5.64
N LYS A 49 -10.76 -14.30 6.55
CA LYS A 49 -9.77 -15.36 6.36
C LYS A 49 -10.55 -16.66 6.13
N GLY A 50 -10.28 -17.32 5.01
CA GLY A 50 -10.78 -18.67 4.78
C GLY A 50 -10.21 -19.61 5.85
N ASP A 51 -11.02 -20.52 6.32
CA ASP A 51 -10.58 -21.58 7.21
C ASP A 51 -9.76 -22.60 6.41
N ASP A 52 -8.67 -23.06 6.99
CA ASP A 52 -7.81 -24.07 6.38
C ASP A 52 -8.45 -25.48 6.46
N SER A 53 -9.61 -25.62 7.13
CA SER A 53 -10.38 -26.88 7.28
C SER A 53 -10.78 -27.52 5.95
N ILE A 54 -10.90 -26.73 4.87
CA ILE A 54 -11.16 -27.27 3.53
C ILE A 54 -10.01 -28.12 2.96
N TYR A 55 -8.80 -28.01 3.54
CA TYR A 55 -7.62 -28.79 3.16
C TYR A 55 -7.34 -29.93 4.12
N GLU A 56 -8.17 -30.12 5.15
CA GLU A 56 -8.05 -31.25 6.05
C GLU A 56 -8.55 -32.52 5.38
N GLU A 57 -7.87 -33.63 5.64
CA GLU A 57 -8.24 -34.93 5.14
C GLU A 57 -9.57 -35.35 5.80
N VAL A 58 -10.59 -35.58 4.96
CA VAL A 58 -11.89 -36.07 5.40
C VAL A 58 -11.97 -37.54 5.12
N ASP A 59 -12.37 -38.36 6.11
CA ASP A 59 -12.63 -39.77 5.88
C ASP A 59 -13.83 -39.92 4.95
N ASP A 60 -13.59 -40.35 3.71
CA ASP A 60 -14.60 -40.56 2.68
C ASP A 60 -15.20 -41.97 2.71
N ASN A 61 -14.76 -42.85 3.67
CA ASN A 61 -15.30 -44.14 3.87
C ASN A 61 -16.73 -44.07 4.32
N ARG A 62 -17.61 -44.65 3.54
CA ARG A 62 -19.03 -44.64 3.78
C ARG A 62 -19.57 -46.09 3.89
N ALA A 63 -20.36 -46.35 4.93
CA ALA A 63 -21.20 -47.54 4.99
C ALA A 63 -22.41 -47.33 4.08
N ASP A 64 -22.92 -48.42 3.51
CA ASP A 64 -24.18 -48.43 2.76
C ASP A 64 -25.29 -47.80 3.63
N ASP A 65 -26.06 -46.87 3.07
CA ASP A 65 -27.19 -46.20 3.73
C ASP A 65 -26.80 -45.02 4.69
N THR A 66 -25.57 -44.57 4.75
CA THR A 66 -25.21 -43.34 5.50
C THR A 66 -25.13 -42.11 4.60
N PRO A 67 -25.49 -40.91 5.11
CA PRO A 67 -25.33 -39.67 4.34
C PRO A 67 -23.85 -39.41 4.04
N TYR A 68 -23.59 -38.67 2.93
CA TYR A 68 -22.25 -38.25 2.60
C TYR A 68 -21.70 -37.29 3.65
N PRO A 69 -20.41 -37.34 3.99
CA PRO A 69 -19.78 -36.32 4.81
C PRO A 69 -19.89 -34.95 4.14
N GLU A 70 -20.33 -33.97 4.89
CA GLU A 70 -20.43 -32.58 4.41
C GLU A 70 -19.19 -31.82 4.79
N ILE A 71 -18.55 -31.18 3.82
CA ILE A 71 -17.46 -30.23 4.05
C ILE A 71 -18.10 -28.88 4.30
N GLN A 72 -17.90 -28.31 5.48
CA GLN A 72 -18.37 -26.98 5.83
C GLN A 72 -17.20 -26.02 5.74
N GLU A 73 -17.28 -25.06 4.82
CA GLU A 73 -16.33 -23.97 4.74
C GLU A 73 -16.68 -22.91 5.78
N GLY A 74 -15.80 -22.72 6.75
CA GLY A 74 -15.86 -21.65 7.73
C GLY A 74 -15.16 -20.39 7.21
N ILE A 75 -15.78 -19.23 7.42
CA ILE A 75 -15.12 -17.94 7.21
C ILE A 75 -14.86 -17.34 8.58
N ASP A 76 -13.60 -17.38 9.00
CA ASP A 76 -13.18 -16.74 10.24
C ASP A 76 -13.01 -15.24 10.06
N GLY A 77 -13.37 -14.49 11.10
CA GLY A 77 -13.09 -13.07 11.18
C GLY A 77 -11.59 -12.85 11.30
N GLY A 78 -10.94 -12.51 10.18
CA GLY A 78 -9.52 -12.19 10.14
C GLY A 78 -9.20 -10.81 10.77
N PRO A 79 -8.01 -10.27 10.54
CA PRO A 79 -7.57 -9.02 11.16
C PRO A 79 -8.44 -7.83 10.74
N ALA A 80 -8.77 -6.99 11.72
CA ALA A 80 -9.47 -5.74 11.46
C ALA A 80 -8.53 -4.73 10.77
N PHE A 81 -9.05 -3.98 9.81
CA PHE A 81 -8.36 -2.88 9.17
C PHE A 81 -9.09 -1.57 9.36
N ARG A 82 -8.35 -0.48 9.35
CA ARG A 82 -8.89 0.88 9.36
C ARG A 82 -8.09 1.76 8.41
N LEU A 83 -8.80 2.44 7.52
CA LEU A 83 -8.18 3.41 6.61
C LEU A 83 -7.93 4.74 7.30
N THR A 84 -6.79 5.33 7.00
CA THR A 84 -6.43 6.68 7.42
C THR A 84 -6.32 7.58 6.20
N THR A 85 -7.05 8.70 6.21
CA THR A 85 -6.97 9.68 5.13
C THR A 85 -5.65 10.44 5.23
N LYS A 86 -4.90 10.44 4.13
CA LYS A 86 -3.64 11.21 4.01
C LYS A 86 -3.79 12.25 2.92
N GLY A 87 -3.24 13.43 3.13
CA GLY A 87 -3.30 14.52 2.17
C GLY A 87 -2.03 15.38 2.23
N LEU A 88 -1.68 15.97 1.10
CA LEU A 88 -0.60 16.93 0.96
C LEU A 88 -1.11 18.17 0.25
N SER A 89 -0.68 19.34 0.69
CA SER A 89 -0.94 20.61 0.03
C SER A 89 0.35 21.26 -0.43
N TYR A 90 0.27 22.01 -1.52
CA TYR A 90 1.38 22.81 -2.02
C TYR A 90 0.96 24.27 -2.05
N ARG A 91 1.59 25.08 -1.21
CA ARG A 91 1.32 26.51 -1.12
C ARG A 91 2.37 27.28 -1.90
N VAL A 92 1.93 28.10 -2.83
CA VAL A 92 2.78 29.03 -3.57
C VAL A 92 2.48 30.46 -3.07
N PRO A 93 3.44 31.16 -2.46
CA PRO A 93 3.29 32.57 -2.11
C PRO A 93 3.10 33.43 -3.37
N ASP A 94 2.28 34.48 -3.27
CA ASP A 94 1.93 35.33 -4.42
C ASP A 94 3.15 35.94 -5.11
N LYS A 95 4.16 36.33 -4.34
CA LYS A 95 5.44 36.85 -4.91
C LYS A 95 6.09 35.82 -5.84
N ARG A 96 6.19 34.55 -5.38
CA ARG A 96 6.80 33.47 -6.16
C ARG A 96 5.93 33.07 -7.34
N ARG A 97 4.60 33.19 -7.21
CA ARG A 97 3.66 32.95 -8.31
C ARG A 97 3.91 33.93 -9.45
N ARG A 98 4.06 35.22 -9.16
CA ARG A 98 4.38 36.27 -10.16
C ARG A 98 5.74 36.02 -10.82
N GLU A 99 6.75 35.60 -10.05
CA GLU A 99 8.06 35.22 -10.61
C GLU A 99 7.93 34.05 -11.59
N PHE A 100 7.15 33.03 -11.28
CA PHE A 100 6.90 31.90 -12.18
C PHE A 100 6.15 32.31 -13.45
N GLU A 101 5.18 33.21 -13.33
CA GLU A 101 4.45 33.76 -14.46
C GLU A 101 5.39 34.55 -15.39
N ASN A 102 6.26 35.39 -14.86
CA ASN A 102 7.28 36.13 -15.61
C ASN A 102 8.25 35.20 -16.34
N LEU A 103 8.64 34.09 -15.70
CA LEU A 103 9.53 33.08 -16.27
C LEU A 103 8.80 32.07 -17.17
N ARG A 104 7.51 32.27 -17.42
CA ARG A 104 6.63 31.34 -18.18
C ARG A 104 6.65 29.90 -17.63
N ILE A 105 6.85 29.73 -16.33
CA ILE A 105 6.85 28.43 -15.66
C ILE A 105 5.42 28.11 -15.22
N ASN A 106 4.90 26.97 -15.67
CA ASN A 106 3.60 26.48 -15.20
C ASN A 106 3.75 25.93 -13.77
N TRP A 107 3.46 26.79 -12.79
CA TRP A 107 3.54 26.48 -11.37
C TRP A 107 2.58 25.35 -10.96
N GLY A 108 1.39 25.27 -11.56
CA GLY A 108 0.41 24.23 -11.28
C GLY A 108 0.94 22.84 -11.63
N ARG A 109 1.51 22.70 -12.83
CA ARG A 109 2.12 21.44 -13.28
C ARG A 109 3.32 21.05 -12.39
N ARG A 110 4.12 22.03 -11.99
CA ARG A 110 5.26 21.80 -11.06
C ARG A 110 4.78 21.36 -9.69
N ALA A 111 3.74 21.99 -9.16
CA ALA A 111 3.14 21.65 -7.87
C ALA A 111 2.60 20.21 -7.86
N VAL A 112 1.85 19.82 -8.89
CA VAL A 112 1.32 18.44 -9.01
C VAL A 112 2.44 17.42 -9.04
N ARG A 113 3.47 17.62 -9.85
CA ARG A 113 4.62 16.71 -9.90
C ARG A 113 5.33 16.60 -8.56
N ALA A 114 5.53 17.73 -7.86
CA ALA A 114 6.16 17.74 -6.55
C ALA A 114 5.32 16.99 -5.49
N LEU A 115 4.00 17.20 -5.50
CA LEU A 115 3.08 16.50 -4.60
C LEU A 115 3.05 14.99 -4.87
N MET A 116 2.97 14.60 -6.14
CA MET A 116 2.98 13.19 -6.54
C MET A 116 4.28 12.49 -6.14
N LYS A 117 5.42 13.12 -6.41
CA LYS A 117 6.72 12.56 -6.01
C LYS A 117 6.84 12.42 -4.49
N ARG A 118 6.41 13.41 -3.74
CA ARG A 118 6.46 13.38 -2.27
C ARG A 118 5.49 12.37 -1.69
N GLY A 119 4.28 12.27 -2.24
CA GLY A 119 3.30 11.25 -1.85
C GLY A 119 3.82 9.84 -2.12
N GLY A 120 4.42 9.60 -3.29
CA GLY A 120 5.05 8.33 -3.61
C GLY A 120 6.20 7.98 -2.66
N LEU A 121 7.08 8.94 -2.36
CA LEU A 121 8.18 8.73 -1.42
C LEU A 121 7.67 8.39 0.00
N MET A 122 6.64 9.09 0.48
CA MET A 122 6.05 8.79 1.79
C MET A 122 5.48 7.37 1.84
N HIS A 123 4.85 6.94 0.75
CA HIS A 123 4.32 5.58 0.64
C HIS A 123 5.44 4.53 0.62
N GLU A 124 6.53 4.80 -0.11
CA GLU A 124 7.71 3.95 -0.17
C GLU A 124 8.36 3.77 1.22
N VAL A 125 8.55 4.87 1.94
CA VAL A 125 9.11 4.84 3.31
C VAL A 125 8.20 4.06 4.27
N GLU A 126 6.88 4.25 4.17
CA GLU A 126 5.93 3.51 5.01
C GLU A 126 5.96 2.01 4.72
N ALA A 127 5.98 1.65 3.45
CA ALA A 127 6.06 0.25 3.02
C ALA A 127 7.39 -0.39 3.43
N ALA A 128 8.51 0.33 3.28
CA ALA A 128 9.82 -0.12 3.74
C ALA A 128 9.83 -0.35 5.27
N ASN A 129 9.28 0.59 6.04
CA ASN A 129 9.18 0.45 7.49
C ASN A 129 8.33 -0.76 7.90
N ARG A 130 7.26 -1.06 7.17
CA ARG A 130 6.45 -2.27 7.42
C ARG A 130 7.20 -3.54 7.07
N ALA A 131 7.89 -3.56 5.95
CA ALA A 131 8.67 -4.72 5.50
C ALA A 131 9.87 -5.02 6.42
N THR A 132 10.52 -3.99 6.97
CA THR A 132 11.71 -4.16 7.82
C THR A 132 11.39 -4.33 9.30
N ASN A 133 10.14 -4.14 9.71
CA ASN A 133 9.77 -4.26 11.12
C ASN A 133 9.63 -5.74 11.52
N PRO A 134 10.52 -6.26 12.38
CA PRO A 134 10.48 -7.67 12.79
C PRO A 134 9.21 -8.04 13.55
N ALA A 135 8.47 -7.08 14.11
CA ALA A 135 7.21 -7.37 14.81
C ALA A 135 6.10 -7.88 13.86
N ASN A 136 6.22 -7.60 12.56
CA ASN A 136 5.22 -8.00 11.57
C ASN A 136 5.37 -9.46 11.09
N TYR A 137 6.40 -10.16 11.55
CA TYR A 137 6.69 -11.53 11.12
C TYR A 137 6.52 -12.52 12.27
N ALA A 138 6.10 -13.74 11.96
CA ALA A 138 6.07 -14.84 12.92
C ALA A 138 7.48 -15.17 13.43
N ALA A 139 7.58 -15.74 14.62
CA ALA A 139 8.87 -16.09 15.22
C ALA A 139 9.67 -17.08 14.36
N SER A 140 8.98 -18.01 13.69
CA SER A 140 9.56 -18.99 12.77
C SER A 140 10.24 -18.35 11.55
N ASN A 141 9.82 -17.15 11.17
CA ASN A 141 10.33 -16.42 10.00
C ASN A 141 11.42 -15.41 10.39
N LYS A 142 11.94 -15.48 11.62
CA LYS A 142 12.95 -14.56 12.13
C LYS A 142 14.20 -15.35 12.53
N ILE A 143 15.33 -14.90 12.00
CA ILE A 143 16.64 -15.43 12.41
C ILE A 143 17.42 -14.26 13.00
N THR A 144 17.85 -14.42 14.24
CA THR A 144 18.74 -13.45 14.90
C THR A 144 20.18 -13.87 14.66
N LEU A 145 20.89 -13.08 13.87
CA LEU A 145 22.31 -13.32 13.62
C LEU A 145 23.13 -12.83 14.81
N ALA A 146 23.88 -13.73 15.42
CA ALA A 146 24.75 -13.45 16.58
C ALA A 146 26.19 -13.93 16.33
N GLY A 147 27.15 -13.26 16.95
CA GLY A 147 28.57 -13.65 16.86
C GLY A 147 29.08 -13.62 15.41
N GLY A 148 29.64 -14.74 14.96
CA GLY A 148 30.25 -14.90 13.62
C GLY A 148 29.27 -14.85 12.46
N SER A 149 27.96 -15.04 12.71
CA SER A 149 26.93 -15.02 11.65
C SER A 149 26.52 -13.62 11.22
N ARG A 150 27.03 -12.56 11.84
CA ARG A 150 26.70 -11.17 11.48
C ARG A 150 27.36 -10.78 10.17
N PHE A 151 26.66 -10.01 9.33
CA PHE A 151 27.16 -9.51 8.05
C PHE A 151 28.42 -8.64 8.13
N ASN A 152 28.75 -8.10 9.31
CA ASN A 152 29.97 -7.33 9.54
C ASN A 152 31.20 -8.21 9.88
N ASN A 153 31.05 -9.52 9.88
CA ASN A 153 32.16 -10.44 10.11
C ASN A 153 32.83 -10.78 8.77
N VAL A 154 34.15 -10.89 8.78
CA VAL A 154 34.97 -11.12 7.57
C VAL A 154 34.74 -12.52 6.98
N ASP A 155 34.19 -13.45 7.78
CA ASP A 155 33.83 -14.80 7.34
C ASP A 155 32.33 -15.03 7.64
N PRO A 156 31.44 -14.64 6.71
CA PRO A 156 30.01 -14.85 6.90
C PRO A 156 29.72 -16.37 6.90
N ASP A 157 29.06 -16.83 7.94
CA ASP A 157 28.61 -18.19 8.13
C ASP A 157 27.86 -18.71 6.89
N PRO A 158 28.07 -19.96 6.49
CA PRO A 158 27.48 -20.62 5.33
C PRO A 158 25.94 -20.69 5.33
N ILE A 159 25.24 -20.27 6.37
CA ILE A 159 23.77 -20.20 6.42
C ILE A 159 23.18 -19.44 5.22
N ILE A 160 23.92 -18.50 4.64
CA ILE A 160 23.49 -17.73 3.47
C ILE A 160 23.78 -18.47 2.15
N ARG A 161 24.60 -19.56 2.18
CA ARG A 161 25.03 -20.28 0.98
C ARG A 161 24.21 -21.52 0.63
N THR A 162 23.29 -21.93 1.51
CA THR A 162 22.52 -23.19 1.39
C THR A 162 21.02 -22.98 1.16
N GLY A 163 20.60 -21.75 0.87
CA GLY A 163 19.21 -21.45 0.51
C GLY A 163 18.94 -21.52 -0.98
#